data_6ce951cabd9860b0263d13702a4ff4c1
#
_entry.id   6ce951cabd9860b0263d13702a4ff4c1
#
_cell.length_a   1.000
_cell.length_b   1.000
_cell.length_c   1.000
_cell.angle_alpha   90.00
_cell.angle_beta   90.00
_cell.angle_gamma   90.00
#
_symmetry.space_group_name_H-M   'P 1'
#
loop_
_entity.id
_entity.type
_entity.pdbx_description
1 polymer ?
#
loop_
_entity_poly.entity_id
_entity_poly.type
_entity_poly.pdbx_seq_one_letter_code
_entity_poly.pdbx_strand_id
1 'polypeptide(L)'
;MTSNLSTYIKTLILAAMSLLCTDMASAKTYILCVGIDDYPGEVNDLFLCVKDARTMQWLFNKNGDSETLLLTDHDATVANIKTAMTQLYGKAKKSDTVIFFFSGHGNNGSIVCRDQEMTYDDICKKFDASKAKKRFAFINACYSESMRKHYDVGLINKKQVMFFLSSRAGETTLQQPTMHNSIFVAYLQQGLRGSADTNRDRTITAHELFEYVSSKVKAASNYKQHPVMWGKFDDNMTVLKW
;
A
#
# COMPACT_ATOMS: atom_id res chain seq x y z
N MET A 1 -30.01 32.52 47.41
CA MET A 1 -30.00 31.10 47.04
C MET A 1 -29.81 30.83 45.53
N THR A 2 -29.52 31.86 44.72
CA THR A 2 -29.43 31.74 43.21
C THR A 2 -28.01 31.62 42.68
N SER A 3 -26.97 31.80 43.49
CA SER A 3 -25.56 31.78 43.02
C SER A 3 -24.98 30.36 42.84
N ASN A 4 -25.52 29.37 43.57
CA ASN A 4 -24.98 28.01 43.55
C ASN A 4 -25.40 27.18 42.30
N LEU A 5 -26.59 27.45 41.75
CA LEU A 5 -27.09 26.72 40.59
C LEU A 5 -26.32 27.02 39.30
N SER A 6 -25.89 28.29 39.10
CA SER A 6 -25.08 28.70 37.96
C SER A 6 -23.68 28.07 37.97
N THR A 7 -23.09 27.92 39.18
CA THR A 7 -21.79 27.30 39.36
C THR A 7 -21.86 25.76 39.09
N TYR A 8 -22.90 25.11 39.55
CA TYR A 8 -23.13 23.67 39.28
C TYR A 8 -23.34 23.38 37.79
N ILE A 9 -24.12 24.23 37.12
CA ILE A 9 -24.35 24.09 35.66
C ILE A 9 -23.06 24.29 34.87
N LYS A 10 -22.24 25.27 35.22
CA LYS A 10 -20.93 25.51 34.58
C LYS A 10 -19.96 24.32 34.81
N THR A 11 -19.94 23.75 36.00
CA THR A 11 -19.10 22.60 36.34
C THR A 11 -19.56 21.33 35.60
N LEU A 12 -20.88 21.11 35.46
CA LEU A 12 -21.44 20.00 34.68
C LEU A 12 -21.17 20.14 33.17
N ILE A 13 -21.23 21.36 32.63
CA ILE A 13 -20.89 21.64 31.22
C ILE A 13 -19.39 21.43 30.96
N LEU A 14 -18.50 21.86 31.87
CA LEU A 14 -17.07 21.60 31.76
C LEU A 14 -16.75 20.10 31.87
N ALA A 15 -17.40 19.37 32.77
CA ALA A 15 -17.23 17.91 32.90
C ALA A 15 -17.78 17.16 31.68
N ALA A 16 -18.89 17.60 31.09
CA ALA A 16 -19.44 17.04 29.87
C ALA A 16 -18.55 17.32 28.64
N MET A 17 -17.92 18.51 28.58
CA MET A 17 -16.95 18.84 27.50
C MET A 17 -15.64 18.04 27.63
N SER A 18 -15.20 17.70 28.83
CA SER A 18 -13.99 16.88 29.03
C SER A 18 -14.23 15.39 28.71
N LEU A 19 -15.47 14.90 28.78
CA LEU A 19 -15.81 13.53 28.35
C LEU A 19 -15.99 13.38 26.82
N LEU A 20 -16.06 14.50 26.09
CA LEU A 20 -16.12 14.50 24.61
C LEU A 20 -14.76 14.62 23.92
N CYS A 21 -13.66 14.74 24.66
CA CYS A 21 -12.35 14.43 24.15
C CYS A 21 -12.23 12.91 23.99
N THR A 22 -13.02 12.31 23.10
CA THR A 22 -12.63 11.02 22.53
C THR A 22 -11.27 11.24 21.86
N ASP A 23 -10.24 10.57 22.36
CA ASP A 23 -8.98 10.44 21.68
C ASP A 23 -9.27 10.15 20.20
N MET A 24 -9.20 11.17 19.38
CA MET A 24 -9.17 11.02 17.92
C MET A 24 -7.80 10.42 17.62
N ALA A 25 -7.62 9.15 18.03
CA ALA A 25 -6.43 8.41 17.68
C ALA A 25 -6.25 8.55 16.15
N SER A 26 -5.17 9.20 15.77
CA SER A 26 -4.81 9.35 14.35
C SER A 26 -4.87 7.97 13.68
N ALA A 27 -5.45 7.92 12.49
CA ALA A 27 -5.53 6.67 11.73
C ALA A 27 -4.10 6.22 11.38
N LYS A 28 -3.73 5.04 11.83
CA LYS A 28 -2.39 4.48 11.63
C LYS A 28 -2.29 3.70 10.34
N THR A 29 -1.11 3.74 9.72
CA THR A 29 -0.81 2.95 8.53
C THR A 29 0.12 1.79 8.88
N TYR A 30 -0.27 0.58 8.51
CA TYR A 30 0.53 -0.63 8.65
C TYR A 30 0.98 -1.09 7.27
N ILE A 31 2.28 -1.10 7.02
CA ILE A 31 2.81 -1.48 5.72
C ILE A 31 3.82 -2.61 5.80
N LEU A 32 3.61 -3.66 5.00
CA LEU A 32 4.60 -4.68 4.72
C LEU A 32 5.23 -4.39 3.36
N CYS A 33 6.54 -4.14 3.35
CA CYS A 33 7.34 -4.00 2.15
C CYS A 33 8.15 -5.27 1.91
N VAL A 34 8.06 -5.81 0.70
CA VAL A 34 8.80 -7.01 0.27
C VAL A 34 9.56 -6.69 -1.00
N GLY A 35 10.87 -6.99 -1.01
CA GLY A 35 11.72 -6.85 -2.19
C GLY A 35 12.68 -8.02 -2.33
N ILE A 36 12.75 -8.63 -3.51
CA ILE A 36 13.57 -9.82 -3.73
C ILE A 36 14.43 -9.58 -4.97
N ASP A 37 15.73 -9.52 -4.77
CA ASP A 37 16.75 -9.47 -5.81
C ASP A 37 17.43 -10.83 -5.98
N ASP A 38 17.74 -11.54 -4.89
CA ASP A 38 18.43 -12.84 -4.86
C ASP A 38 17.42 -13.99 -4.94
N TYR A 39 17.28 -14.57 -6.12
CA TYR A 39 16.45 -15.74 -6.39
C TYR A 39 17.29 -17.03 -6.52
N PRO A 40 16.67 -18.24 -6.39
CA PRO A 40 17.38 -19.46 -6.68
C PRO A 40 17.88 -19.54 -8.13
N GLY A 41 19.21 -19.56 -8.29
CA GLY A 41 19.90 -19.53 -9.58
C GLY A 41 20.15 -18.11 -10.10
N GLU A 42 21.43 -17.75 -10.26
CA GLU A 42 21.92 -16.41 -10.63
C GLU A 42 21.23 -15.78 -11.86
N VAL A 43 20.76 -16.61 -12.81
CA VAL A 43 20.05 -16.14 -14.00
C VAL A 43 18.71 -15.48 -13.68
N ASN A 44 18.17 -15.73 -12.50
CA ASN A 44 16.88 -15.19 -12.04
C ASN A 44 17.04 -13.94 -11.17
N ASP A 45 18.26 -13.51 -10.90
CA ASP A 45 18.51 -12.39 -10.02
C ASP A 45 18.03 -11.05 -10.63
N LEU A 46 17.53 -10.19 -9.75
CA LEU A 46 17.14 -8.82 -10.04
C LEU A 46 18.05 -7.86 -9.25
N PHE A 47 17.91 -6.53 -9.42
CA PHE A 47 18.86 -5.62 -8.77
C PHE A 47 18.24 -4.34 -8.19
N LEU A 48 16.95 -4.16 -8.32
CA LEU A 48 16.29 -2.95 -7.81
C LEU A 48 15.15 -3.23 -6.84
N CYS A 49 14.76 -4.49 -6.66
CA CYS A 49 13.55 -4.84 -5.91
C CYS A 49 13.72 -4.63 -4.42
N VAL A 50 14.87 -4.98 -3.86
CA VAL A 50 15.21 -4.68 -2.46
C VAL A 50 15.26 -3.18 -2.23
N LYS A 51 15.84 -2.43 -3.17
CA LYS A 51 15.93 -0.98 -3.10
C LYS A 51 14.55 -0.32 -3.22
N ASP A 52 13.69 -0.84 -4.07
CA ASP A 52 12.30 -0.42 -4.20
C ASP A 52 11.55 -0.58 -2.87
N ALA A 53 11.66 -1.75 -2.23
CA ALA A 53 11.03 -2.04 -0.96
C ALA A 53 11.53 -1.13 0.18
N ARG A 54 12.85 -0.87 0.24
CA ARG A 54 13.45 0.08 1.19
C ARG A 54 12.98 1.51 0.96
N THR A 55 12.86 1.91 -0.30
CA THR A 55 12.35 3.25 -0.68
C THR A 55 10.92 3.45 -0.19
N MET A 56 10.05 2.45 -0.39
CA MET A 56 8.67 2.52 0.07
C MET A 56 8.56 2.50 1.60
N GLN A 57 9.34 1.65 2.28
CA GLN A 57 9.41 1.64 3.74
C GLN A 57 9.82 3.02 4.28
N TRP A 58 10.89 3.61 3.74
CA TRP A 58 11.37 4.92 4.15
C TRP A 58 10.31 6.00 3.94
N LEU A 59 9.64 5.99 2.78
CA LEU A 59 8.59 6.97 2.46
C LEU A 59 7.48 6.95 3.51
N PHE A 60 6.94 5.79 3.82
CA PHE A 60 5.85 5.68 4.77
C PHE A 60 6.29 5.95 6.22
N ASN A 61 7.54 5.63 6.59
CA ASN A 61 8.09 5.99 7.90
C ASN A 61 8.21 7.51 8.09
N LYS A 62 8.38 8.28 7.01
CA LYS A 62 8.47 9.74 7.05
C LYS A 62 7.12 10.44 7.11
N ASN A 63 6.07 9.82 6.64
CA ASN A 63 4.77 10.44 6.39
C ASN A 63 3.72 10.00 7.42
N GLY A 64 3.90 10.40 8.69
CA GLY A 64 2.85 10.25 9.69
C GLY A 64 2.98 9.02 10.59
N ASP A 65 1.88 8.64 11.24
CA ASP A 65 1.83 7.48 12.14
C ASP A 65 1.76 6.18 11.35
N SER A 66 2.91 5.52 11.21
CA SER A 66 3.02 4.26 10.48
C SER A 66 3.81 3.22 11.26
N GLU A 67 3.50 1.96 11.01
CA GLU A 67 4.28 0.80 11.43
C GLU A 67 4.66 -0.01 10.21
N THR A 68 5.96 -0.16 9.97
CA THR A 68 6.47 -0.79 8.76
C THR A 68 7.26 -2.04 9.08
N LEU A 69 7.09 -3.08 8.24
CA LEU A 69 7.97 -4.24 8.20
C LEU A 69 8.60 -4.33 6.81
N LEU A 70 9.85 -4.78 6.77
CA LEU A 70 10.59 -5.03 5.56
C LEU A 70 11.06 -6.48 5.55
N LEU A 71 10.78 -7.20 4.47
CA LEU A 71 11.33 -8.52 4.20
C LEU A 71 12.08 -8.46 2.87
N THR A 72 13.32 -8.91 2.85
CA THR A 72 14.15 -8.91 1.64
C THR A 72 14.81 -10.26 1.43
N ASP A 73 14.99 -10.65 0.20
CA ASP A 73 15.76 -11.82 -0.23
C ASP A 73 15.43 -13.07 0.60
N HIS A 74 16.37 -13.60 1.36
CA HIS A 74 16.22 -14.82 2.17
C HIS A 74 15.05 -14.77 3.15
N ASP A 75 14.71 -13.59 3.67
CA ASP A 75 13.60 -13.44 4.62
C ASP A 75 12.23 -13.37 3.93
N ALA A 76 12.20 -13.14 2.61
CA ALA A 76 10.97 -12.98 1.83
C ALA A 76 10.37 -14.33 1.38
N THR A 77 10.26 -15.29 2.29
CA THR A 77 9.58 -16.57 2.08
C THR A 77 8.07 -16.42 2.20
N VAL A 78 7.29 -17.31 1.58
CA VAL A 78 5.82 -17.31 1.71
C VAL A 78 5.38 -17.40 3.17
N ALA A 79 6.05 -18.22 3.97
CA ALA A 79 5.73 -18.37 5.39
C ALA A 79 5.95 -17.06 6.17
N ASN A 80 7.09 -16.41 5.96
CA ASN A 80 7.43 -15.16 6.64
C ASN A 80 6.49 -14.02 6.21
N ILE A 81 6.20 -13.89 4.91
CA ILE A 81 5.27 -12.89 4.39
C ILE A 81 3.88 -13.08 4.99
N LYS A 82 3.34 -14.31 4.99
CA LYS A 82 2.03 -14.62 5.59
C LYS A 82 1.98 -14.33 7.10
N THR A 83 3.06 -14.62 7.81
CA THR A 83 3.20 -14.34 9.24
C THR A 83 3.25 -12.83 9.49
N ALA A 84 4.09 -12.11 8.76
CA ALA A 84 4.21 -10.65 8.85
C ALA A 84 2.88 -9.95 8.57
N MET A 85 2.17 -10.34 7.50
CA MET A 85 0.83 -9.80 7.21
C MET A 85 -0.16 -10.07 8.36
N THR A 86 -0.15 -11.29 8.93
CA THR A 86 -1.05 -11.64 10.04
C THR A 86 -0.76 -10.80 11.28
N GLN A 87 0.51 -10.67 11.67
CA GLN A 87 0.91 -9.92 12.85
C GLN A 87 0.70 -8.43 12.69
N LEU A 88 1.09 -7.88 11.53
CA LEU A 88 1.03 -6.45 11.27
C LEU A 88 -0.42 -5.99 11.07
N TYR A 89 -1.16 -6.63 10.19
CA TYR A 89 -2.54 -6.22 9.86
C TYR A 89 -3.55 -6.62 10.94
N GLY A 90 -3.21 -7.59 11.80
CA GLY A 90 -4.02 -7.94 12.97
C GLY A 90 -4.13 -6.81 14.01
N LYS A 91 -3.16 -5.88 14.03
CA LYS A 91 -3.16 -4.71 14.91
C LYS A 91 -4.13 -3.62 14.44
N ALA A 92 -4.48 -3.61 13.15
CA ALA A 92 -5.23 -2.53 12.55
C ALA A 92 -6.66 -2.43 13.08
N LYS A 93 -7.08 -1.21 13.38
CA LYS A 93 -8.45 -0.83 13.71
C LYS A 93 -9.22 -0.46 12.43
N LYS A 94 -10.52 -0.21 12.56
CA LYS A 94 -11.38 0.14 11.42
C LYS A 94 -11.00 1.44 10.72
N SER A 95 -10.45 2.41 11.44
CA SER A 95 -9.97 3.68 10.90
C SER A 95 -8.65 3.58 10.17
N ASP A 96 -7.88 2.51 10.42
CA ASP A 96 -6.51 2.37 9.96
C ASP A 96 -6.43 1.93 8.50
N THR A 97 -5.22 2.00 7.97
CA THR A 97 -4.87 1.59 6.61
C THR A 97 -3.86 0.44 6.66
N VAL A 98 -4.04 -0.58 5.82
CA VAL A 98 -3.04 -1.63 5.61
C VAL A 98 -2.55 -1.58 4.18
N ILE A 99 -1.23 -1.73 4.00
CA ILE A 99 -0.56 -1.65 2.72
C ILE A 99 0.34 -2.86 2.54
N PHE A 100 0.27 -3.49 1.37
CA PHE A 100 1.23 -4.47 0.90
C PHE A 100 1.99 -3.90 -0.29
N PHE A 101 3.31 -3.81 -0.17
CA PHE A 101 4.21 -3.49 -1.27
C PHE A 101 5.04 -4.71 -1.62
N PHE A 102 5.13 -5.02 -2.89
CA PHE A 102 5.99 -6.08 -3.42
C PHE A 102 6.75 -5.60 -4.65
N SER A 103 8.05 -5.91 -4.70
CA SER A 103 8.88 -5.78 -5.89
C SER A 103 9.70 -7.06 -6.08
N GLY A 104 9.56 -7.70 -7.25
CA GLY A 104 10.16 -9.00 -7.54
C GLY A 104 9.59 -9.64 -8.80
N HIS A 105 9.86 -10.92 -8.98
CA HIS A 105 9.25 -11.71 -10.05
C HIS A 105 7.77 -11.96 -9.80
N GLY A 106 7.01 -12.08 -10.88
CA GLY A 106 5.60 -12.43 -10.87
C GLY A 106 5.24 -13.37 -12.00
N ASN A 107 4.26 -14.21 -11.73
CA ASN A 107 3.65 -15.12 -12.68
C ASN A 107 2.15 -14.84 -12.84
N ASN A 108 1.52 -15.58 -13.74
CA ASN A 108 0.08 -15.46 -13.94
C ASN A 108 -0.67 -15.99 -12.71
N GLY A 109 -1.15 -15.07 -11.85
CA GLY A 109 -1.94 -15.41 -10.65
C GLY A 109 -1.13 -15.43 -9.34
N SER A 110 0.16 -15.11 -9.36
CA SER A 110 1.02 -15.16 -8.17
C SER A 110 2.18 -14.16 -8.23
N ILE A 111 2.73 -13.85 -7.06
CA ILE A 111 4.07 -13.30 -6.89
C ILE A 111 5.03 -14.44 -6.60
N VAL A 112 6.29 -14.31 -7.03
CA VAL A 112 7.33 -15.29 -6.76
C VAL A 112 8.11 -14.85 -5.52
N CYS A 113 7.95 -15.59 -4.42
CA CYS A 113 8.72 -15.37 -3.20
C CYS A 113 10.07 -16.10 -3.28
N ARG A 114 10.93 -15.92 -2.27
CA ARG A 114 12.28 -16.52 -2.29
C ARG A 114 12.28 -18.05 -2.37
N ASP A 115 11.26 -18.69 -1.82
CA ASP A 115 11.14 -20.16 -1.73
C ASP A 115 10.12 -20.74 -2.71
N GLN A 116 9.01 -20.07 -2.95
CA GLN A 116 7.92 -20.56 -3.78
C GLN A 116 6.96 -19.44 -4.19
N GLU A 117 5.96 -19.74 -4.97
CA GLU A 117 4.92 -18.77 -5.35
C GLU A 117 3.91 -18.54 -4.22
N MET A 118 3.48 -17.29 -4.07
CA MET A 118 2.35 -16.90 -3.24
C MET A 118 1.22 -16.40 -4.15
N THR A 119 0.07 -17.05 -4.08
CA THR A 119 -1.07 -16.69 -4.92
C THR A 119 -1.67 -15.34 -4.54
N TYR A 120 -2.28 -14.66 -5.49
CA TYR A 120 -3.01 -13.41 -5.20
C TYR A 120 -4.20 -13.64 -4.27
N ASP A 121 -4.82 -14.82 -4.30
CA ASP A 121 -5.86 -15.21 -3.35
C ASP A 121 -5.36 -15.22 -1.90
N ASP A 122 -4.14 -15.67 -1.68
CA ASP A 122 -3.54 -15.65 -0.34
C ASP A 122 -3.34 -14.22 0.17
N ILE A 123 -2.91 -13.29 -0.70
CA ILE A 123 -2.79 -11.86 -0.36
C ILE A 123 -4.16 -11.29 -0.01
N CYS A 124 -5.16 -11.57 -0.83
CA CYS A 124 -6.53 -11.10 -0.63
C CYS A 124 -7.15 -11.62 0.67
N LYS A 125 -6.95 -12.91 1.01
CA LYS A 125 -7.39 -13.49 2.29
C LYS A 125 -6.77 -12.78 3.49
N LYS A 126 -5.49 -12.37 3.41
CA LYS A 126 -4.84 -11.60 4.46
C LYS A 126 -5.42 -10.20 4.60
N PHE A 127 -5.75 -9.55 3.49
CA PHE A 127 -6.45 -8.27 3.51
C PHE A 127 -7.85 -8.38 4.16
N ASP A 128 -8.59 -9.44 3.83
CA ASP A 128 -9.93 -9.65 4.36
C ASP A 128 -9.95 -9.96 5.87
N ALA A 129 -8.91 -10.62 6.37
CA ALA A 129 -8.74 -10.88 7.80
C ALA A 129 -8.48 -9.61 8.61
N SER A 130 -8.00 -8.51 7.98
CA SER A 130 -7.78 -7.24 8.64
C SER A 130 -9.08 -6.50 8.95
N LYS A 131 -9.12 -5.76 10.07
CA LYS A 131 -10.23 -4.86 10.42
C LYS A 131 -10.17 -3.53 9.68
N ALA A 132 -9.02 -3.14 9.10
CA ALA A 132 -8.85 -1.90 8.36
C ALA A 132 -9.90 -1.75 7.25
N LYS A 133 -10.40 -0.53 7.04
CA LYS A 133 -11.31 -0.24 5.93
C LYS A 133 -10.55 0.00 4.62
N LYS A 134 -9.38 0.64 4.70
CA LYS A 134 -8.55 0.97 3.54
C LYS A 134 -7.44 -0.06 3.39
N ARG A 135 -7.29 -0.59 2.19
CA ARG A 135 -6.29 -1.60 1.87
C ARG A 135 -5.69 -1.30 0.51
N PHE A 136 -4.38 -1.27 0.46
CA PHE A 136 -3.64 -0.99 -0.76
C PHE A 136 -2.64 -2.11 -1.03
N ALA A 137 -2.57 -2.54 -2.29
CA ALA A 137 -1.50 -3.36 -2.79
C ALA A 137 -0.79 -2.63 -3.92
N PHE A 138 0.49 -2.34 -3.74
CA PHE A 138 1.38 -1.82 -4.77
C PHE A 138 2.28 -2.97 -5.22
N ILE A 139 2.06 -3.49 -6.43
CA ILE A 139 2.75 -4.68 -6.94
C ILE A 139 3.61 -4.29 -8.13
N ASN A 140 4.91 -4.35 -7.95
CA ASN A 140 5.91 -4.15 -8.99
C ASN A 140 6.49 -5.50 -9.44
N ALA A 141 5.78 -6.18 -10.33
CA ALA A 141 6.12 -7.49 -10.85
C ALA A 141 5.59 -7.66 -12.27
N CYS A 142 6.22 -8.58 -13.03
CA CYS A 142 5.71 -8.96 -14.34
C CYS A 142 4.30 -9.57 -14.23
N TYR A 143 3.47 -9.38 -15.25
CA TYR A 143 2.10 -9.93 -15.30
C TYR A 143 1.20 -9.53 -14.12
N SER A 144 1.49 -8.44 -13.42
CA SER A 144 0.79 -8.08 -12.19
C SER A 144 -0.72 -7.90 -12.36
N GLU A 145 -1.21 -7.47 -13.52
CA GLU A 145 -2.66 -7.36 -13.80
C GLU A 145 -3.37 -8.73 -13.78
N SER A 146 -2.65 -9.85 -13.92
CA SER A 146 -3.25 -11.19 -13.83
C SER A 146 -3.94 -11.44 -12.48
N MET A 147 -3.55 -10.69 -11.44
CA MET A 147 -4.22 -10.64 -10.14
C MET A 147 -5.73 -10.41 -10.25
N ARG A 148 -6.16 -9.58 -11.23
CA ARG A 148 -7.57 -9.25 -11.46
C ARG A 148 -8.45 -10.47 -11.72
N LYS A 149 -7.90 -11.53 -12.33
CA LYS A 149 -8.65 -12.73 -12.69
C LYS A 149 -8.91 -13.68 -11.50
N HIS A 150 -8.15 -13.53 -10.43
CA HIS A 150 -8.15 -14.42 -9.28
C HIS A 150 -8.89 -13.87 -8.07
N TYR A 151 -9.36 -12.62 -8.14
CA TYR A 151 -10.06 -12.01 -7.03
C TYR A 151 -11.57 -12.17 -7.18
N ASP A 152 -12.19 -12.86 -6.24
CA ASP A 152 -13.65 -12.93 -6.17
C ASP A 152 -14.22 -11.56 -5.75
N VAL A 153 -14.93 -10.94 -6.67
CA VAL A 153 -15.57 -9.62 -6.47
C VAL A 153 -16.53 -9.64 -5.26
N GLY A 154 -17.02 -10.82 -4.85
CA GLY A 154 -17.86 -10.99 -3.66
C GLY A 154 -17.15 -10.67 -2.35
N LEU A 155 -15.85 -10.89 -2.25
CA LEU A 155 -15.04 -10.60 -1.07
C LEU A 155 -14.78 -9.09 -0.90
N ILE A 156 -14.75 -8.32 -2.00
CA ILE A 156 -14.50 -6.86 -1.99
C ILE A 156 -15.71 -6.06 -1.46
N ASN A 157 -16.87 -6.66 -1.31
CA ASN A 157 -18.13 -5.94 -1.14
C ASN A 157 -18.26 -5.04 0.10
N LYS A 158 -17.37 -5.13 1.07
CA LYS A 158 -17.49 -4.41 2.34
C LYS A 158 -16.38 -3.41 2.67
N LYS A 159 -15.29 -3.33 1.90
CA LYS A 159 -14.09 -2.57 2.29
C LYS A 159 -13.42 -1.97 1.05
N GLN A 160 -12.82 -0.80 1.22
CA GLN A 160 -12.08 -0.17 0.14
C GLN A 160 -10.76 -0.91 -0.07
N VAL A 161 -10.60 -1.50 -1.25
CA VAL A 161 -9.41 -2.24 -1.66
C VAL A 161 -8.93 -1.72 -3.00
N MET A 162 -7.69 -1.24 -3.06
CA MET A 162 -7.05 -0.78 -4.28
C MET A 162 -5.81 -1.62 -4.55
N PHE A 163 -5.73 -2.15 -5.75
CA PHE A 163 -4.52 -2.74 -6.33
C PHE A 163 -3.95 -1.78 -7.35
N PHE A 164 -2.72 -1.37 -7.17
CA PHE A 164 -1.99 -0.57 -8.13
C PHE A 164 -0.82 -1.41 -8.64
N LEU A 165 -0.93 -1.83 -9.87
CA LEU A 165 -0.11 -2.83 -10.52
C LEU A 165 0.80 -2.15 -11.53
N SER A 166 2.05 -2.56 -11.59
CA SER A 166 3.07 -1.92 -12.42
C SER A 166 2.90 -2.15 -13.91
N SER A 167 2.21 -3.23 -14.32
CA SER A 167 2.09 -3.63 -15.73
C SER A 167 0.77 -4.35 -16.01
N ARG A 168 0.38 -4.38 -17.29
CA ARG A 168 -0.73 -5.21 -17.80
C ARG A 168 -0.36 -6.69 -17.81
N ALA A 169 -1.37 -7.53 -17.94
CA ALA A 169 -1.18 -8.95 -18.23
C ALA A 169 -0.37 -9.12 -19.53
N GLY A 170 0.73 -9.87 -19.47
CA GLY A 170 1.61 -10.07 -20.61
C GLY A 170 2.71 -9.02 -20.81
N GLU A 171 2.78 -7.99 -19.96
CA GLU A 171 3.87 -7.02 -19.97
C GLU A 171 4.90 -7.32 -18.86
N THR A 172 6.16 -6.98 -19.13
CA THR A 172 7.24 -7.06 -18.16
C THR A 172 7.47 -5.71 -17.48
N THR A 173 7.81 -5.74 -16.21
CA THR A 173 8.26 -4.55 -15.48
C THR A 173 9.69 -4.20 -15.89
N LEU A 174 9.91 -2.94 -16.24
CA LEU A 174 11.22 -2.49 -16.71
C LEU A 174 12.10 -2.02 -15.55
N GLN A 175 13.32 -2.54 -15.54
CA GLN A 175 14.42 -2.10 -14.68
C GLN A 175 15.59 -1.67 -15.57
N GLN A 176 16.24 -0.58 -15.21
CA GLN A 176 17.47 -0.13 -15.87
C GLN A 176 18.58 -0.02 -14.81
N PRO A 177 19.76 -0.61 -15.05
CA PRO A 177 20.85 -0.65 -14.06
C PRO A 177 21.31 0.72 -13.56
N THR A 178 21.12 1.77 -14.36
CA THR A 178 21.47 3.16 -14.04
C THR A 178 20.45 3.87 -13.16
N MET A 179 19.28 3.26 -12.92
CA MET A 179 18.20 3.85 -12.12
C MET A 179 18.37 3.54 -10.64
N HIS A 180 17.84 4.44 -9.80
CA HIS A 180 17.80 4.23 -8.37
C HIS A 180 16.69 3.27 -7.94
N ASN A 181 15.61 3.20 -8.69
CA ASN A 181 14.45 2.34 -8.50
C ASN A 181 13.94 1.87 -9.87
N SER A 182 13.12 0.84 -9.89
CA SER A 182 12.34 0.49 -11.08
C SER A 182 11.48 1.68 -11.54
N ILE A 183 11.17 1.74 -12.84
CA ILE A 183 10.43 2.89 -13.42
C ILE A 183 9.12 3.13 -12.66
N PHE A 184 8.35 2.08 -12.37
CA PHE A 184 7.10 2.20 -11.63
C PHE A 184 7.30 2.79 -10.24
N VAL A 185 8.26 2.27 -9.46
CA VAL A 185 8.49 2.70 -8.08
C VAL A 185 9.09 4.10 -8.03
N ALA A 186 9.93 4.48 -8.99
CA ALA A 186 10.45 5.84 -9.09
C ALA A 186 9.33 6.88 -9.20
N TYR A 187 8.34 6.64 -10.07
CA TYR A 187 7.20 7.56 -10.20
C TYR A 187 6.15 7.40 -9.10
N LEU A 188 5.96 6.19 -8.56
CA LEU A 188 5.13 5.98 -7.38
C LEU A 188 5.64 6.80 -6.18
N GLN A 189 6.94 6.77 -5.93
CA GLN A 189 7.59 7.57 -4.89
C GLN A 189 7.40 9.07 -5.13
N GLN A 190 7.63 9.54 -6.35
CA GLN A 190 7.47 10.96 -6.69
C GLN A 190 6.01 11.40 -6.50
N GLY A 191 5.06 10.61 -6.97
CA GLY A 191 3.63 10.85 -6.79
C GLY A 191 3.26 10.98 -5.31
N LEU A 192 3.66 10.00 -4.49
CA LEU A 192 3.41 9.97 -3.05
C LEU A 192 4.14 11.08 -2.28
N ARG A 193 5.19 11.69 -2.83
CA ARG A 193 5.88 12.85 -2.25
C ARG A 193 5.29 14.20 -2.68
N GLY A 194 4.09 14.20 -3.24
CA GLY A 194 3.35 15.40 -3.56
C GLY A 194 3.24 15.74 -5.04
N SER A 195 4.00 15.07 -5.92
CA SER A 195 3.93 15.38 -7.35
C SER A 195 2.59 14.99 -8.00
N ALA A 196 1.82 14.12 -7.35
CA ALA A 196 0.48 13.75 -7.78
C ALA A 196 -0.63 14.65 -7.23
N ASP A 197 -0.36 15.50 -6.24
CA ASP A 197 -1.32 16.44 -5.66
C ASP A 197 -1.61 17.59 -6.64
N THR A 198 -2.61 17.38 -7.49
CA THR A 198 -2.95 18.32 -8.56
C THR A 198 -3.73 19.53 -8.05
N ASN A 199 -4.53 19.36 -7.00
CA ASN A 199 -5.36 20.40 -6.42
C ASN A 199 -4.69 21.16 -5.25
N ARG A 200 -3.49 20.69 -4.81
CA ARG A 200 -2.67 21.27 -3.73
C ARG A 200 -3.34 21.30 -2.36
N ASP A 201 -4.17 20.30 -2.08
CA ASP A 201 -4.84 20.16 -0.79
C ASP A 201 -4.05 19.34 0.24
N ARG A 202 -2.80 18.94 -0.10
CA ARG A 202 -1.91 18.09 0.70
C ARG A 202 -2.45 16.68 0.93
N THR A 203 -3.30 16.22 0.04
CA THR A 203 -3.86 14.88 0.07
C THR A 203 -3.62 14.24 -1.28
N ILE A 204 -3.08 13.03 -1.31
CA ILE A 204 -3.00 12.22 -2.52
C ILE A 204 -4.19 11.26 -2.51
N THR A 205 -5.05 11.41 -3.48
CA THR A 205 -6.16 10.48 -3.75
C THR A 205 -5.71 9.32 -4.63
N ALA A 206 -6.51 8.25 -4.68
CA ALA A 206 -6.27 7.12 -5.56
C ALA A 206 -6.23 7.55 -7.04
N HIS A 207 -7.16 8.41 -7.45
CA HIS A 207 -7.24 8.94 -8.80
C HIS A 207 -5.99 9.76 -9.17
N GLU A 208 -5.62 10.74 -8.36
CA GLU A 208 -4.45 11.58 -8.61
C GLU A 208 -3.17 10.77 -8.72
N LEU A 209 -2.98 9.80 -7.81
CA LEU A 209 -1.81 8.92 -7.85
C LEU A 209 -1.76 8.11 -9.13
N PHE A 210 -2.89 7.54 -9.55
CA PHE A 210 -2.97 6.73 -10.76
C PHE A 210 -2.69 7.55 -12.02
N GLU A 211 -3.32 8.69 -12.18
CA GLU A 211 -3.12 9.56 -13.34
C GLU A 211 -1.66 9.99 -13.46
N TYR A 212 -1.06 10.43 -12.35
CA TYR A 212 0.34 10.83 -12.33
C TYR A 212 1.27 9.68 -12.71
N VAL A 213 1.20 8.55 -11.97
CA VAL A 213 2.12 7.43 -12.17
C VAL A 213 1.92 6.77 -13.53
N SER A 214 0.66 6.55 -13.95
CA SER A 214 0.36 5.90 -15.22
C SER A 214 0.89 6.71 -16.40
N SER A 215 0.69 8.03 -16.42
CA SER A 215 1.20 8.89 -17.49
C SER A 215 2.73 8.89 -17.57
N LYS A 216 3.39 9.00 -16.40
CA LYS A 216 4.85 9.05 -16.32
C LYS A 216 5.52 7.73 -16.69
N VAL A 217 4.98 6.60 -16.19
CA VAL A 217 5.52 5.27 -16.49
C VAL A 217 5.37 4.95 -17.98
N LYS A 218 4.20 5.22 -18.58
CA LYS A 218 3.99 5.03 -20.03
C LYS A 218 5.03 5.80 -20.83
N ALA A 219 5.21 7.08 -20.55
CA ALA A 219 6.17 7.92 -21.26
C ALA A 219 7.62 7.43 -21.07
N ALA A 220 8.04 7.16 -19.83
CA ALA A 220 9.40 6.73 -19.51
C ALA A 220 9.74 5.34 -20.05
N SER A 221 8.76 4.47 -20.25
CA SER A 221 8.94 3.13 -20.83
C SER A 221 8.80 3.08 -22.34
N ASN A 222 8.65 4.22 -23.02
CA ASN A 222 8.29 4.27 -24.44
C ASN A 222 7.02 3.41 -24.74
N TYR A 223 6.01 3.52 -23.88
CA TYR A 223 4.74 2.79 -23.95
C TYR A 223 4.87 1.26 -23.91
N LYS A 224 5.93 0.72 -23.30
CA LYS A 224 6.12 -0.72 -23.10
C LYS A 224 5.58 -1.22 -21.75
N GLN A 225 5.32 -0.32 -20.82
CA GLN A 225 4.79 -0.64 -19.50
C GLN A 225 3.58 0.23 -19.21
N HIS A 226 2.45 -0.41 -18.85
CA HIS A 226 1.17 0.26 -18.60
C HIS A 226 0.70 -0.09 -17.19
N PRO A 227 0.89 0.79 -16.19
CA PRO A 227 0.32 0.58 -14.87
C PRO A 227 -1.20 0.47 -14.94
N VAL A 228 -1.74 -0.36 -14.05
CA VAL A 228 -3.19 -0.61 -13.96
C VAL A 228 -3.62 -0.42 -12.52
N MET A 229 -4.77 0.24 -12.35
CA MET A 229 -5.44 0.33 -11.05
C MET A 229 -6.73 -0.48 -11.10
N TRP A 230 -6.95 -1.27 -10.05
CA TRP A 230 -8.10 -2.16 -9.96
C TRP A 230 -8.55 -2.34 -8.52
N GLY A 231 -9.82 -2.64 -8.33
CA GLY A 231 -10.40 -2.92 -7.01
C GLY A 231 -11.78 -2.31 -6.84
N LYS A 232 -12.25 -2.27 -5.60
CA LYS A 232 -13.48 -1.57 -5.22
C LYS A 232 -13.14 -0.48 -4.22
N PHE A 233 -13.07 0.74 -4.67
CA PHE A 233 -12.70 1.91 -3.87
C PHE A 233 -13.34 3.16 -4.47
N ASP A 234 -13.35 4.22 -3.70
CA ASP A 234 -13.73 5.57 -4.15
C ASP A 234 -12.49 6.21 -4.80
N ASP A 235 -12.63 6.82 -5.97
CA ASP A 235 -11.54 7.52 -6.67
C ASP A 235 -10.91 8.62 -5.80
N ASN A 236 -11.70 9.23 -4.93
CA ASN A 236 -11.24 10.20 -3.93
C ASN A 236 -10.69 9.56 -2.65
N MET A 237 -10.58 8.22 -2.59
CA MET A 237 -9.99 7.55 -1.44
C MET A 237 -8.57 8.05 -1.20
N THR A 238 -8.34 8.63 -0.01
CA THR A 238 -7.02 9.10 0.38
C THR A 238 -6.03 7.96 0.50
N VAL A 239 -4.94 8.03 -0.25
CA VAL A 239 -3.78 7.14 -0.14
C VAL A 239 -2.80 7.68 0.90
N LEU A 240 -2.49 8.98 0.85
CA LEU A 240 -1.55 9.65 1.73
C LEU A 240 -1.98 11.10 1.99
N LYS A 241 -1.63 11.62 3.20
CA LYS A 241 -1.65 13.04 3.56
C LYS A 241 -0.31 13.43 4.15
N TRP A 242 0.12 14.70 3.99
CA TRP A 242 1.33 15.26 4.62
C TRP A 242 1.13 16.66 5.14
#